data_f743274ba13e15f61c1ffb126d6ca7d7
#
_entry.id   f743274ba13e15f61c1ffb126d6ca7d7
#
_cell.length_a   1.000
_cell.length_b   1.000
_cell.length_c   1.000
_cell.angle_alpha   90.00
_cell.angle_beta   90.00
_cell.angle_gamma   90.00
#
_symmetry.space_group_name_H-M   'P 1'
#
loop_
_entity.id
_entity.type
_entity.pdbx_description
1 polymer ?
#
loop_
_entity_poly.entity_id
_entity_poly.type
_entity_poly.pdbx_seq_one_letter_code
_entity_poly.pdbx_strand_id
1 'polypeptide(L)'
;MRHKNSRKTVAKKRRAGGRWHLSSFRYGQKYVWLFISIICVVSLFICSYYFYKDWKADKVLKEQQEELKTQIENTDVSSDEPFKMPTAGEETILEEIMNEEYEPIYSPVMLDEYKVLYEQNNDLIGWLYIEGTEIDYPVMQTPEDENYYLYRDFEGQENKNGCLILDTDSVAGVGLAIYNYEKGMAPSTNLIIHGHTMKSGAMFGNLDYYEDEQYGLSHSTICFDSLYEKREYELIAVFYSQVYYQSEDVFKYYKFFQADTQEEFDDWYNNIMELSLYDTGVRAEFGDEFITLSCCAYHVEDGRFVVVGKRIH
;
A
#
# COMPACT_ATOMS: atom_id res chain seq x y z
N MET A 1 -53.09 1.15 106.56
CA MET A 1 -53.00 1.90 105.28
C MET A 1 -52.47 0.98 104.24
N ARG A 2 -53.25 0.61 103.26
CA ARG A 2 -52.93 -0.48 102.32
C ARG A 2 -52.59 0.11 100.94
N HIS A 3 -51.39 -0.15 100.51
CA HIS A 3 -50.98 0.13 99.08
C HIS A 3 -51.39 -1.04 98.20
N LYS A 4 -52.15 -0.72 97.12
CA LYS A 4 -52.48 -1.65 96.02
C LYS A 4 -51.41 -1.55 94.92
N ASN A 5 -50.74 -2.63 94.68
CA ASN A 5 -49.88 -2.80 93.53
C ASN A 5 -50.69 -3.16 92.26
N SER A 6 -50.61 -2.33 91.21
CA SER A 6 -51.17 -2.58 89.89
C SER A 6 -50.10 -3.18 89.00
N ARG A 7 -50.24 -4.46 88.61
CA ARG A 7 -49.40 -5.09 87.60
C ARG A 7 -49.87 -4.74 86.18
N LYS A 8 -49.07 -3.99 85.41
CA LYS A 8 -49.28 -3.79 83.97
C LYS A 8 -48.74 -4.97 83.23
N THR A 9 -49.59 -5.68 82.48
CA THR A 9 -49.26 -6.74 81.54
C THR A 9 -48.75 -6.13 80.23
N VAL A 10 -47.51 -6.41 79.92
CA VAL A 10 -46.90 -5.98 78.62
C VAL A 10 -47.19 -7.04 77.58
N ALA A 11 -48.02 -6.70 76.59
CA ALA A 11 -48.31 -7.55 75.43
C ALA A 11 -47.10 -7.61 74.48
N LYS A 12 -46.52 -8.80 74.26
CA LYS A 12 -45.44 -9.08 73.40
C LYS A 12 -45.95 -9.17 71.94
N LYS A 13 -45.79 -8.11 71.16
CA LYS A 13 -46.10 -8.06 69.74
C LYS A 13 -45.12 -8.97 68.99
N ARG A 14 -45.55 -10.11 68.50
CA ARG A 14 -44.78 -11.00 67.56
C ARG A 14 -44.68 -10.28 66.21
N ARG A 15 -43.48 -9.86 65.82
CA ARG A 15 -43.17 -9.45 64.47
C ARG A 15 -43.19 -10.69 63.59
N ALA A 16 -44.14 -10.76 62.66
CA ALA A 16 -44.11 -11.67 61.53
C ALA A 16 -43.01 -11.19 60.55
N GLY A 17 -41.86 -11.82 60.64
CA GLY A 17 -40.77 -11.56 59.69
C GLY A 17 -41.11 -12.09 58.27
N GLY A 18 -41.31 -11.19 57.38
CA GLY A 18 -41.59 -11.52 55.98
C GLY A 18 -40.45 -12.28 55.34
N ARG A 19 -40.71 -13.49 54.92
CA ARG A 19 -39.77 -14.44 54.21
C ARG A 19 -39.99 -14.36 52.71
N TRP A 20 -40.13 -13.15 52.14
CA TRP A 20 -40.59 -12.97 50.76
C TRP A 20 -39.55 -12.38 49.79
N HIS A 21 -38.29 -12.18 50.15
CA HIS A 21 -37.34 -11.48 49.27
C HIS A 21 -36.18 -12.28 48.72
N LEU A 22 -35.97 -13.54 49.06
CA LEU A 22 -34.81 -14.31 48.61
C LEU A 22 -35.05 -15.11 47.32
N SER A 23 -36.30 -15.42 46.95
CA SER A 23 -36.59 -16.20 45.73
C SER A 23 -36.62 -15.34 44.46
N SER A 24 -37.17 -14.13 44.54
CA SER A 24 -37.23 -13.20 43.39
C SER A 24 -35.86 -12.69 42.96
N PHE A 25 -34.93 -12.51 43.90
CA PHE A 25 -33.57 -12.10 43.61
C PHE A 25 -32.76 -13.18 42.83
N ARG A 26 -32.97 -14.46 43.16
CA ARG A 26 -32.35 -15.58 42.48
C ARG A 26 -32.88 -15.81 41.05
N TYR A 27 -34.14 -15.51 40.77
CA TYR A 27 -34.72 -15.57 39.45
C TYR A 27 -34.19 -14.45 38.55
N GLY A 28 -34.13 -13.22 39.01
CA GLY A 28 -33.54 -12.08 38.28
C GLY A 28 -32.09 -12.32 37.88
N GLN A 29 -31.31 -12.88 38.80
CA GLN A 29 -29.89 -13.16 38.53
C GLN A 29 -29.67 -14.22 37.42
N LYS A 30 -30.56 -15.22 37.31
CA LYS A 30 -30.50 -16.24 36.23
C LYS A 30 -30.78 -15.61 34.87
N TYR A 31 -31.70 -14.69 34.72
CA TYR A 31 -31.99 -14.00 33.46
C TYR A 31 -30.89 -13.05 33.07
N VAL A 32 -30.21 -12.41 34.01
CA VAL A 32 -29.00 -11.60 33.73
C VAL A 32 -27.87 -12.44 33.14
N TRP A 33 -27.57 -13.60 33.73
CA TRP A 33 -26.57 -14.51 33.21
C TRP A 33 -26.95 -15.10 31.85
N LEU A 34 -28.21 -15.42 31.63
CA LEU A 34 -28.71 -15.88 30.33
C LEU A 34 -28.55 -14.77 29.27
N PHE A 35 -28.89 -13.52 29.61
CA PHE A 35 -28.72 -12.39 28.69
C PHE A 35 -27.26 -12.13 28.36
N ILE A 36 -26.35 -12.18 29.31
CA ILE A 36 -24.90 -12.07 29.11
C ILE A 36 -24.41 -13.21 28.20
N SER A 37 -24.86 -14.44 28.44
CA SER A 37 -24.49 -15.59 27.59
C SER A 37 -24.93 -15.41 26.12
N ILE A 38 -26.14 -14.89 25.90
CA ILE A 38 -26.65 -14.60 24.56
C ILE A 38 -25.79 -13.53 23.88
N ILE A 39 -25.45 -12.44 24.59
CA ILE A 39 -24.58 -11.40 24.06
C ILE A 39 -23.21 -11.97 23.69
N CYS A 40 -22.61 -12.79 24.54
CA CYS A 40 -21.33 -13.45 24.25
C CYS A 40 -21.41 -14.35 23.02
N VAL A 41 -22.47 -15.12 22.87
CA VAL A 41 -22.67 -16.00 21.69
C VAL A 41 -22.84 -15.16 20.43
N VAL A 42 -23.69 -14.13 20.46
CA VAL A 42 -23.87 -13.22 19.32
C VAL A 42 -22.56 -12.53 18.95
N SER A 43 -21.79 -12.05 19.93
CA SER A 43 -20.48 -11.42 19.75
C SER A 43 -19.48 -12.40 19.09
N LEU A 44 -19.47 -13.68 19.51
CA LEU A 44 -18.63 -14.70 18.89
C LEU A 44 -19.02 -14.95 17.43
N PHE A 45 -20.31 -15.00 17.10
CA PHE A 45 -20.75 -15.15 15.71
C PHE A 45 -20.35 -13.95 14.85
N ILE A 46 -20.49 -12.73 15.38
CA ILE A 46 -20.06 -11.50 14.69
C ILE A 46 -18.55 -11.53 14.45
N CYS A 47 -17.75 -11.83 15.47
CA CYS A 47 -16.29 -11.95 15.33
C CYS A 47 -15.89 -13.02 14.32
N SER A 48 -16.53 -14.20 14.36
CA SER A 48 -16.29 -15.30 13.40
C SER A 48 -16.64 -14.89 11.98
N TYR A 49 -17.73 -14.15 11.79
CA TYR A 49 -18.13 -13.63 10.47
C TYR A 49 -17.10 -12.66 9.89
N TYR A 50 -16.63 -11.69 10.69
CA TYR A 50 -15.61 -10.75 10.25
C TYR A 50 -14.28 -11.45 9.97
N PHE A 51 -13.86 -12.38 10.84
CA PHE A 51 -12.66 -13.19 10.62
C PHE A 51 -12.75 -13.99 9.32
N TYR A 52 -13.89 -14.64 9.06
CA TYR A 52 -14.11 -15.38 7.81
C TYR A 52 -14.06 -14.46 6.58
N LYS A 53 -14.68 -13.27 6.67
CA LYS A 53 -14.67 -12.28 5.58
C LYS A 53 -13.24 -11.82 5.27
N ASP A 54 -12.46 -11.56 6.32
CA ASP A 54 -11.06 -11.14 6.20
C ASP A 54 -10.19 -12.24 5.57
N TRP A 55 -10.30 -13.45 6.09
CA TRP A 55 -9.59 -14.60 5.54
C TRP A 55 -9.94 -14.86 4.08
N LYS A 56 -11.22 -14.75 3.72
CA LYS A 56 -11.67 -14.94 2.34
C LYS A 56 -11.08 -13.88 1.40
N ALA A 57 -11.05 -12.61 1.81
CA ALA A 57 -10.48 -11.53 1.00
C ALA A 57 -8.97 -11.73 0.76
N ASP A 58 -8.22 -12.12 1.80
CA ASP A 58 -6.80 -12.41 1.68
C ASP A 58 -6.53 -13.64 0.79
N LYS A 59 -7.40 -14.66 0.85
CA LYS A 59 -7.30 -15.83 -0.01
C LYS A 59 -7.55 -15.48 -1.48
N VAL A 60 -8.60 -14.72 -1.77
CA VAL A 60 -8.92 -14.26 -3.15
C VAL A 60 -7.76 -13.43 -3.71
N LEU A 61 -7.19 -12.53 -2.90
CA LEU A 61 -6.03 -11.73 -3.32
C LEU A 61 -4.84 -12.62 -3.72
N LYS A 62 -4.49 -13.61 -2.88
CA LYS A 62 -3.38 -14.53 -3.20
C LYS A 62 -3.65 -15.36 -4.46
N GLU A 63 -4.86 -15.88 -4.61
CA GLU A 63 -5.24 -16.64 -5.81
C GLU A 63 -5.15 -15.77 -7.07
N GLN A 64 -5.62 -14.51 -7.01
CA GLN A 64 -5.51 -13.56 -8.12
C GLN A 64 -4.06 -13.19 -8.42
N GLN A 65 -3.25 -12.90 -7.39
CA GLN A 65 -1.83 -12.62 -7.53
C GLN A 65 -1.08 -13.75 -8.24
N GLU A 66 -1.29 -15.00 -7.83
CA GLU A 66 -0.68 -16.17 -8.47
C GLU A 66 -1.15 -16.36 -9.92
N GLU A 67 -2.42 -16.08 -10.22
CA GLU A 67 -2.94 -16.12 -11.58
C GLU A 67 -2.29 -15.07 -12.47
N LEU A 68 -2.20 -13.81 -12.01
CA LEU A 68 -1.55 -12.73 -12.76
C LEU A 68 -0.07 -13.02 -13.01
N LYS A 69 0.65 -13.53 -12.00
CA LYS A 69 2.07 -13.94 -12.14
C LYS A 69 2.23 -15.06 -13.16
N THR A 70 1.35 -16.06 -13.12
CA THR A 70 1.37 -17.15 -14.09
C THR A 70 1.16 -16.64 -15.52
N GLN A 71 0.35 -15.60 -15.72
CA GLN A 71 0.17 -14.98 -17.03
C GLN A 71 1.43 -14.28 -17.51
N ILE A 72 2.14 -13.56 -16.62
CA ILE A 72 3.43 -12.93 -16.90
C ILE A 72 4.47 -13.98 -17.29
N GLU A 73 4.62 -15.04 -16.50
CA GLU A 73 5.63 -16.09 -16.72
C GLU A 73 5.38 -16.93 -17.99
N ASN A 74 4.10 -17.15 -18.37
CA ASN A 74 3.73 -17.93 -19.57
C ASN A 74 3.77 -17.09 -20.85
N THR A 75 3.97 -15.80 -20.77
CA THR A 75 4.20 -14.99 -21.95
C THR A 75 5.57 -15.37 -22.49
N ASP A 76 5.56 -16.22 -23.52
CA ASP A 76 6.78 -16.76 -24.13
C ASP A 76 7.61 -15.57 -24.65
N VAL A 77 8.73 -15.33 -24.01
CA VAL A 77 9.76 -14.39 -24.46
C VAL A 77 10.43 -15.00 -25.71
N SER A 78 9.61 -15.26 -26.73
CA SER A 78 10.06 -15.79 -28.02
C SER A 78 10.34 -14.67 -29.00
N SER A 79 11.05 -13.62 -28.58
CA SER A 79 11.61 -12.63 -29.51
C SER A 79 13.01 -12.17 -29.09
N ASP A 80 13.89 -13.11 -28.82
CA ASP A 80 15.31 -12.92 -29.10
C ASP A 80 15.54 -12.90 -30.63
N GLU A 81 14.75 -12.12 -31.37
CA GLU A 81 15.24 -11.64 -32.64
C GLU A 81 16.06 -10.37 -32.34
N PRO A 82 17.41 -10.47 -32.36
CA PRO A 82 18.22 -9.28 -32.26
C PRO A 82 17.81 -8.35 -33.41
N PHE A 83 17.54 -7.08 -33.07
CA PHE A 83 17.33 -6.01 -34.03
C PHE A 83 18.38 -6.16 -35.15
N LYS A 84 17.95 -6.68 -36.31
CA LYS A 84 18.79 -6.73 -37.49
C LYS A 84 18.94 -5.32 -38.01
N MET A 85 20.13 -4.77 -37.87
CA MET A 85 20.50 -3.59 -38.65
C MET A 85 20.15 -3.84 -40.13
N PRO A 86 19.55 -2.87 -40.82
CA PRO A 86 19.27 -2.97 -42.23
C PRO A 86 20.55 -3.34 -42.99
N THR A 87 20.47 -4.32 -43.87
CA THR A 87 21.60 -4.74 -44.70
C THR A 87 21.85 -3.70 -45.82
N ALA A 88 23.07 -3.57 -46.26
CA ALA A 88 23.61 -2.55 -47.18
C ALA A 88 22.88 -2.27 -48.53
N GLY A 89 21.72 -2.88 -48.76
CA GLY A 89 20.82 -2.55 -49.89
C GLY A 89 19.70 -1.58 -49.55
N GLU A 90 19.52 -1.25 -48.28
CA GLU A 90 18.49 -0.33 -47.77
C GLU A 90 19.05 1.07 -47.46
N GLU A 91 20.39 1.24 -47.53
CA GLU A 91 21.07 2.52 -47.27
C GLU A 91 20.58 3.65 -48.19
N THR A 92 20.21 3.32 -49.42
CA THR A 92 19.73 4.33 -50.40
C THR A 92 18.35 4.88 -50.03
N ILE A 93 17.52 4.08 -49.40
CA ILE A 93 16.20 4.51 -48.93
C ILE A 93 16.35 5.34 -47.64
N LEU A 94 17.31 4.99 -46.79
CA LEU A 94 17.61 5.72 -45.55
C LEU A 94 18.23 7.11 -45.86
N GLU A 95 19.04 7.28 -46.88
CA GLU A 95 19.57 8.58 -47.32
C GLU A 95 18.47 9.50 -47.90
N GLU A 96 17.47 8.94 -48.59
CA GLU A 96 16.31 9.71 -49.07
C GLU A 96 15.37 10.12 -47.91
N ILE A 97 15.21 9.27 -46.92
CA ILE A 97 14.37 9.56 -45.70
C ILE A 97 15.10 10.56 -44.77
N MET A 98 16.41 10.50 -44.66
CA MET A 98 17.20 11.43 -43.83
C MET A 98 17.31 12.85 -44.43
N ASN A 99 16.97 13.06 -45.69
CA ASN A 99 16.93 14.39 -46.31
C ASN A 99 15.59 15.13 -46.19
N GLU A 100 14.53 14.47 -45.79
CA GLU A 100 13.34 15.11 -45.24
C GLU A 100 13.49 15.08 -43.72
N GLU A 101 13.22 16.18 -43.06
CA GLU A 101 13.24 16.40 -41.62
C GLU A 101 12.21 15.47 -40.93
N TYR A 102 12.45 14.15 -41.06
CA TYR A 102 11.62 13.10 -40.48
C TYR A 102 12.24 12.73 -39.13
N GLU A 103 11.76 13.37 -38.08
CA GLU A 103 11.93 12.85 -36.69
C GLU A 103 11.30 11.45 -36.65
N PRO A 104 12.07 10.37 -36.41
CA PRO A 104 11.48 9.05 -36.27
C PRO A 104 10.52 9.09 -35.10
N ILE A 105 9.23 8.93 -35.36
CA ILE A 105 8.22 8.77 -34.31
C ILE A 105 8.50 7.41 -33.65
N TYR A 106 9.27 7.44 -32.59
CA TYR A 106 9.50 6.26 -31.77
C TYR A 106 8.22 6.01 -30.96
N SER A 107 7.42 5.04 -31.39
CA SER A 107 6.35 4.52 -30.54
C SER A 107 6.97 3.64 -29.47
N PRO A 108 6.80 3.95 -28.17
CA PRO A 108 7.28 3.08 -27.10
C PRO A 108 6.65 1.69 -27.24
N VAL A 109 7.45 0.65 -27.07
CA VAL A 109 7.01 -0.75 -27.19
C VAL A 109 6.75 -1.28 -25.78
N MET A 110 5.52 -1.64 -25.50
CA MET A 110 5.15 -2.28 -24.22
C MET A 110 5.86 -3.64 -24.10
N LEU A 111 6.36 -3.94 -22.91
CA LEU A 111 6.94 -5.25 -22.56
C LEU A 111 5.89 -6.35 -22.77
N ASP A 112 6.29 -7.42 -23.46
CA ASP A 112 5.35 -8.47 -23.89
C ASP A 112 4.64 -9.13 -22.71
N GLU A 113 5.33 -9.33 -21.61
CA GLU A 113 4.80 -9.91 -20.38
C GLU A 113 3.64 -9.14 -19.76
N TYR A 114 3.56 -7.82 -19.99
CA TYR A 114 2.49 -6.99 -19.41
C TYR A 114 1.32 -6.73 -20.37
N LYS A 115 1.46 -7.05 -21.67
CA LYS A 115 0.42 -6.78 -22.68
C LYS A 115 -0.92 -7.45 -22.33
N VAL A 116 -0.88 -8.72 -21.95
CA VAL A 116 -2.10 -9.49 -21.62
C VAL A 116 -2.80 -8.91 -20.40
N LEU A 117 -2.06 -8.48 -19.38
CA LEU A 117 -2.62 -7.86 -18.19
C LEU A 117 -3.18 -6.47 -18.49
N TYR A 118 -2.46 -5.68 -19.29
CA TYR A 118 -2.92 -4.36 -19.72
C TYR A 118 -4.19 -4.42 -20.57
N GLU A 119 -4.36 -5.44 -21.42
CA GLU A 119 -5.59 -5.68 -22.17
C GLU A 119 -6.78 -6.03 -21.26
N GLN A 120 -6.54 -6.69 -20.11
CA GLN A 120 -7.57 -6.99 -19.12
C GLN A 120 -7.95 -5.76 -18.29
N ASN A 121 -6.97 -4.92 -17.95
CA ASN A 121 -7.18 -3.69 -17.21
C ASN A 121 -6.17 -2.61 -17.62
N ASN A 122 -6.67 -1.59 -18.34
CA ASN A 122 -5.85 -0.49 -18.86
C ASN A 122 -5.37 0.49 -17.78
N ASP A 123 -5.83 0.37 -16.54
CA ASP A 123 -5.34 1.15 -15.41
C ASP A 123 -4.04 0.57 -14.82
N LEU A 124 -3.58 -0.60 -15.32
CA LEU A 124 -2.27 -1.15 -14.98
C LEU A 124 -1.17 -0.24 -15.53
N ILE A 125 -0.22 0.14 -14.67
CA ILE A 125 0.93 0.96 -15.08
C ILE A 125 2.28 0.28 -14.82
N GLY A 126 2.28 -0.84 -14.12
CA GLY A 126 3.50 -1.59 -13.84
C GLY A 126 3.33 -2.65 -12.77
N TRP A 127 4.46 -3.20 -12.36
CA TRP A 127 4.56 -4.27 -11.38
C TRP A 127 5.67 -3.97 -10.37
N LEU A 128 5.35 -4.02 -9.08
CA LEU A 128 6.31 -3.82 -8.00
C LEU A 128 6.62 -5.13 -7.31
N TYR A 129 7.90 -5.48 -7.19
CA TYR A 129 8.32 -6.63 -6.38
C TYR A 129 9.60 -6.36 -5.59
N ILE A 130 9.74 -7.01 -4.44
CA ILE A 130 10.92 -6.99 -3.60
C ILE A 130 11.24 -8.43 -3.22
N GLU A 131 12.40 -8.93 -3.70
CA GLU A 131 12.80 -10.31 -3.49
C GLU A 131 12.89 -10.66 -1.99
N GLY A 132 12.40 -11.83 -1.61
CA GLY A 132 12.39 -12.31 -0.23
C GLY A 132 11.28 -11.73 0.65
N THR A 133 10.36 -10.94 0.07
CA THR A 133 9.19 -10.37 0.76
C THR A 133 7.88 -10.84 0.13
N GLU A 134 6.75 -10.48 0.75
CA GLU A 134 5.40 -10.69 0.17
C GLU A 134 5.02 -9.59 -0.84
N ILE A 135 5.88 -8.57 -1.06
CA ILE A 135 5.60 -7.46 -1.99
C ILE A 135 5.92 -7.92 -3.40
N ASP A 136 4.86 -8.21 -4.16
CA ASP A 136 4.94 -8.70 -5.54
C ASP A 136 3.56 -8.52 -6.19
N TYR A 137 3.24 -7.27 -6.60
CA TYR A 137 1.88 -6.84 -6.95
C TYR A 137 1.82 -5.94 -8.17
N PRO A 138 0.69 -5.98 -8.94
CA PRO A 138 0.40 -4.97 -9.93
C PRO A 138 0.25 -3.60 -9.28
N VAL A 139 0.69 -2.57 -9.99
CA VAL A 139 0.53 -1.16 -9.61
C VAL A 139 -0.45 -0.50 -10.57
N MET A 140 -1.49 0.12 -10.02
CA MET A 140 -2.58 0.73 -10.76
C MET A 140 -2.49 2.26 -10.70
N GLN A 141 -3.05 2.95 -11.70
CA GLN A 141 -3.22 4.39 -11.64
C GLN A 141 -4.51 4.80 -12.35
N THR A 142 -5.33 5.61 -11.70
CA THR A 142 -6.55 6.19 -12.25
C THR A 142 -6.46 7.71 -12.12
N PRO A 143 -6.17 8.45 -13.20
CA PRO A 143 -5.91 9.90 -13.13
C PRO A 143 -7.07 10.74 -12.59
N GLU A 144 -8.32 10.25 -12.72
CA GLU A 144 -9.52 11.00 -12.29
C GLU A 144 -9.94 10.68 -10.85
N ASP A 145 -9.54 9.53 -10.29
CA ASP A 145 -9.89 9.11 -8.93
C ASP A 145 -8.75 8.29 -8.33
N GLU A 146 -7.81 8.94 -7.66
CA GLU A 146 -6.66 8.30 -7.01
C GLU A 146 -7.03 7.23 -5.97
N ASN A 147 -8.28 7.24 -5.47
CA ASN A 147 -8.76 6.29 -4.48
C ASN A 147 -9.52 5.12 -5.09
N TYR A 148 -9.66 5.06 -6.41
CA TYR A 148 -10.48 4.04 -7.09
C TYR A 148 -10.06 2.62 -6.68
N TYR A 149 -8.76 2.30 -6.69
CA TYR A 149 -8.21 1.01 -6.33
C TYR A 149 -7.92 0.84 -4.83
N LEU A 150 -8.22 1.82 -4.00
CA LEU A 150 -7.99 1.72 -2.55
C LEU A 150 -8.74 0.55 -1.92
N TYR A 151 -9.94 0.23 -2.43
CA TYR A 151 -10.76 -0.89 -1.97
C TYR A 151 -11.27 -1.76 -3.13
N ARG A 152 -10.50 -1.86 -4.21
CA ARG A 152 -10.79 -2.73 -5.36
C ARG A 152 -9.55 -3.51 -5.75
N ASP A 153 -9.77 -4.75 -6.19
CA ASP A 153 -8.73 -5.59 -6.76
C ASP A 153 -8.44 -5.23 -8.23
N PHE A 154 -7.53 -5.99 -8.86
CA PHE A 154 -7.13 -5.79 -10.24
C PHE A 154 -8.30 -5.83 -11.23
N GLU A 155 -9.33 -6.62 -10.97
CA GLU A 155 -10.53 -6.71 -11.81
C GLU A 155 -11.57 -5.61 -11.50
N GLY A 156 -11.27 -4.69 -10.58
CA GLY A 156 -12.18 -3.62 -10.15
C GLY A 156 -13.28 -4.08 -9.20
N GLN A 157 -13.20 -5.31 -8.66
CA GLN A 157 -14.16 -5.83 -7.69
C GLN A 157 -13.85 -5.32 -6.29
N GLU A 158 -14.88 -5.18 -5.44
CA GLU A 158 -14.68 -4.77 -4.04
C GLU A 158 -13.76 -5.74 -3.29
N ASN A 159 -12.63 -5.25 -2.83
CA ASN A 159 -11.67 -5.97 -2.02
C ASN A 159 -11.05 -5.02 -0.99
N LYS A 160 -11.09 -5.39 0.30
CA LYS A 160 -10.54 -4.56 1.40
C LYS A 160 -9.02 -4.35 1.30
N ASN A 161 -8.32 -5.23 0.61
CA ASN A 161 -6.87 -5.14 0.46
C ASN A 161 -6.47 -4.09 -0.59
N GLY A 162 -7.37 -3.78 -1.52
CA GLY A 162 -7.10 -2.88 -2.64
C GLY A 162 -6.00 -3.38 -3.57
N CYS A 163 -5.43 -2.47 -4.34
CA CYS A 163 -4.19 -2.65 -5.09
C CYS A 163 -3.12 -1.67 -4.59
N LEU A 164 -1.88 -1.83 -5.06
CA LEU A 164 -0.90 -0.76 -5.00
C LEU A 164 -1.27 0.31 -6.01
N ILE A 165 -1.11 1.58 -5.64
CA ILE A 165 -1.56 2.73 -6.43
C ILE A 165 -0.37 3.66 -6.64
N LEU A 166 -0.05 3.98 -7.89
CA LEU A 166 0.84 5.09 -8.22
C LEU A 166 0.09 6.39 -8.00
N ASP A 167 0.67 7.33 -7.24
CA ASP A 167 0.13 8.66 -7.03
C ASP A 167 -0.18 9.35 -8.37
N THR A 168 -1.30 10.06 -8.46
CA THR A 168 -1.76 10.68 -9.71
C THR A 168 -0.85 11.79 -10.23
N ASP A 169 -0.05 12.40 -9.35
CA ASP A 169 0.96 13.40 -9.70
C ASP A 169 2.28 12.75 -10.19
N SER A 170 2.43 11.42 -10.07
CA SER A 170 3.57 10.65 -10.59
C SER A 170 3.32 10.18 -12.02
N VAL A 171 4.35 10.25 -12.86
CA VAL A 171 4.34 9.74 -14.25
C VAL A 171 5.30 8.56 -14.33
N ALA A 172 4.78 7.35 -14.62
CA ALA A 172 5.61 6.15 -14.76
C ALA A 172 6.55 6.23 -15.99
N GLY A 173 6.22 7.06 -16.98
CA GLY A 173 6.95 7.18 -18.23
C GLY A 173 6.72 6.01 -19.19
N VAL A 174 7.20 6.16 -20.40
CA VAL A 174 7.06 5.18 -21.50
C VAL A 174 8.39 4.53 -21.89
N GLY A 175 9.32 4.42 -20.95
CA GLY A 175 10.66 3.89 -21.15
C GLY A 175 11.66 4.90 -21.72
N LEU A 176 12.93 4.51 -21.81
CA LEU A 176 13.97 5.33 -22.39
C LEU A 176 13.68 5.55 -23.88
N ALA A 177 13.11 6.70 -24.24
CA ALA A 177 13.17 7.17 -25.61
C ALA A 177 14.61 7.58 -25.88
N ILE A 178 15.25 6.92 -26.84
CA ILE A 178 16.64 7.21 -27.23
C ILE A 178 16.77 8.64 -27.77
N TYR A 179 15.68 9.29 -28.15
CA TYR A 179 15.64 10.66 -28.66
C TYR A 179 14.36 11.39 -28.23
N ASN A 180 14.52 12.53 -27.55
CA ASN A 180 13.50 13.55 -27.23
C ASN A 180 12.18 13.02 -26.66
N TYR A 181 12.11 12.95 -25.33
CA TYR A 181 10.83 12.78 -24.66
C TYR A 181 9.91 13.98 -24.98
N GLU A 182 8.76 13.71 -25.57
CA GLU A 182 7.66 14.68 -25.45
C GLU A 182 7.29 14.84 -23.99
N LYS A 183 6.82 16.03 -23.60
CA LYS A 183 6.42 16.34 -22.24
C LYS A 183 5.38 15.31 -21.74
N GLY A 184 5.72 14.57 -20.67
CA GLY A 184 4.86 13.51 -20.08
C GLY A 184 5.24 12.09 -20.51
N MET A 185 6.27 11.90 -21.34
CA MET A 185 6.79 10.58 -21.70
C MET A 185 7.94 10.14 -20.78
N ALA A 186 8.70 11.08 -20.23
CA ALA A 186 9.72 10.77 -19.22
C ALA A 186 9.08 10.41 -17.88
N PRO A 187 9.67 9.50 -17.10
CA PRO A 187 9.24 9.25 -15.73
C PRO A 187 9.44 10.51 -14.87
N SER A 188 8.62 10.64 -13.83
CA SER A 188 8.88 11.62 -12.79
C SER A 188 10.22 11.33 -12.09
N THR A 189 10.87 12.36 -11.55
CA THR A 189 12.06 12.20 -10.73
C THR A 189 11.81 11.24 -9.56
N ASN A 190 10.60 11.27 -8.99
CA ASN A 190 10.20 10.37 -7.90
C ASN A 190 8.82 9.77 -8.18
N LEU A 191 8.74 8.45 -8.20
CA LEU A 191 7.49 7.70 -8.30
C LEU A 191 7.00 7.39 -6.89
N ILE A 192 5.79 7.83 -6.52
CA ILE A 192 5.23 7.55 -5.21
C ILE A 192 4.16 6.46 -5.35
N ILE A 193 4.39 5.32 -4.71
CA ILE A 193 3.45 4.19 -4.70
C ILE A 193 2.86 4.04 -3.29
N HIS A 194 1.54 4.04 -3.24
CA HIS A 194 0.76 3.86 -2.02
C HIS A 194 0.22 2.44 -1.91
N GLY A 195 0.19 1.90 -0.69
CA GLY A 195 -0.39 0.60 -0.42
C GLY A 195 -0.94 0.50 1.00
N HIS A 196 -1.92 -0.38 1.21
CA HIS A 196 -2.45 -0.65 2.54
C HIS A 196 -1.48 -1.39 3.43
N THR A 197 -1.43 -1.00 4.72
CA THR A 197 -0.78 -1.78 5.78
C THR A 197 -1.74 -2.86 6.27
N MET A 198 -1.69 -4.04 5.68
CA MET A 198 -2.57 -5.16 6.04
C MET A 198 -1.97 -6.00 7.17
N LYS A 199 -2.78 -6.33 8.18
CA LYS A 199 -2.36 -7.21 9.29
C LYS A 199 -2.00 -8.63 8.84
N SER A 200 -2.45 -9.04 7.67
CA SER A 200 -2.10 -10.32 7.03
C SER A 200 -0.71 -10.33 6.40
N GLY A 201 -0.05 -9.17 6.32
CA GLY A 201 1.20 -8.98 5.58
C GLY A 201 1.00 -8.64 4.10
N ALA A 202 -0.24 -8.71 3.58
CA ALA A 202 -0.54 -8.37 2.19
C ALA A 202 -0.30 -6.88 1.89
N MET A 203 -0.16 -6.55 0.63
CA MET A 203 0.18 -5.22 0.13
C MET A 203 1.47 -4.70 0.79
N PHE A 204 1.43 -3.55 1.47
CA PHE A 204 2.54 -3.04 2.27
C PHE A 204 2.44 -3.42 3.76
N GLY A 205 1.78 -4.56 4.07
CA GLY A 205 1.59 -5.01 5.44
C GLY A 205 2.88 -5.30 6.21
N ASN A 206 3.96 -5.61 5.49
CA ASN A 206 5.29 -5.90 6.05
C ASN A 206 6.33 -4.83 5.67
N LEU A 207 5.89 -3.69 5.11
CA LEU A 207 6.83 -2.62 4.76
C LEU A 207 7.50 -2.03 6.01
N ASP A 208 6.81 -2.02 7.16
CA ASP A 208 7.35 -1.57 8.45
C ASP A 208 8.51 -2.44 8.99
N TYR A 209 8.75 -3.63 8.43
CA TYR A 209 9.95 -4.42 8.77
C TYR A 209 11.25 -3.72 8.37
N TYR A 210 11.19 -2.77 7.43
CA TYR A 210 12.31 -1.90 7.08
C TYR A 210 12.73 -0.94 8.22
N GLU A 211 11.98 -0.85 9.32
CA GLU A 211 12.43 -0.19 10.55
C GLU A 211 13.70 -0.84 11.11
N ASP A 212 13.84 -2.17 10.93
CA ASP A 212 15.06 -2.90 11.26
C ASP A 212 16.12 -2.73 10.15
N GLU A 213 17.26 -2.12 10.50
CA GLU A 213 18.35 -1.85 9.55
C GLU A 213 18.84 -3.14 8.85
N GLN A 214 18.95 -4.26 9.59
CA GLN A 214 19.43 -5.52 9.02
C GLN A 214 18.43 -6.06 8.00
N TYR A 215 17.13 -5.94 8.29
CA TYR A 215 16.09 -6.33 7.34
C TYR A 215 16.14 -5.44 6.10
N GLY A 216 16.17 -4.12 6.25
CA GLY A 216 16.22 -3.17 5.15
C GLY A 216 17.43 -3.39 4.23
N LEU A 217 18.63 -3.56 4.81
CA LEU A 217 19.85 -3.81 4.03
C LEU A 217 19.85 -5.19 3.35
N SER A 218 19.16 -6.19 3.91
CA SER A 218 19.03 -7.51 3.26
C SER A 218 17.98 -7.58 2.15
N HIS A 219 17.09 -6.59 2.08
CA HIS A 219 16.05 -6.42 1.05
C HIS A 219 16.19 -5.04 0.36
N SER A 220 17.43 -4.63 0.11
CA SER A 220 17.73 -3.26 -0.37
C SER A 220 17.33 -3.02 -1.82
N THR A 221 17.12 -4.06 -2.62
CA THR A 221 16.74 -3.93 -4.03
C THR A 221 15.22 -3.93 -4.16
N ILE A 222 14.69 -2.84 -4.71
CA ILE A 222 13.27 -2.65 -5.02
C ILE A 222 13.15 -2.67 -6.55
N CYS A 223 12.33 -3.55 -7.10
CA CYS A 223 12.13 -3.67 -8.54
C CYS A 223 10.74 -3.12 -8.90
N PHE A 224 10.73 -2.21 -9.85
CA PHE A 224 9.49 -1.69 -10.42
C PHE A 224 9.58 -1.73 -11.95
N ASP A 225 8.85 -2.66 -12.53
CA ASP A 225 8.68 -2.74 -13.98
C ASP A 225 7.51 -1.82 -14.36
N SER A 226 7.79 -0.78 -15.14
CA SER A 226 6.73 -0.08 -15.84
C SER A 226 6.23 -0.96 -17.00
N LEU A 227 5.18 -0.55 -17.69
CA LEU A 227 4.73 -1.29 -18.89
C LEU A 227 5.79 -1.32 -20.03
N TYR A 228 6.83 -0.51 -19.93
CA TYR A 228 7.79 -0.29 -21.02
C TYR A 228 9.24 -0.55 -20.63
N GLU A 229 9.56 -0.61 -19.33
CA GLU A 229 10.93 -0.63 -18.85
C GLU A 229 11.04 -1.32 -17.50
N LYS A 230 12.03 -2.20 -17.35
CA LYS A 230 12.40 -2.80 -16.06
C LYS A 230 13.34 -1.87 -15.33
N ARG A 231 13.06 -1.65 -14.04
CA ARG A 231 13.82 -0.71 -13.21
C ARG A 231 14.16 -1.33 -11.88
N GLU A 232 15.40 -1.13 -11.47
CA GLU A 232 15.89 -1.51 -10.15
C GLU A 232 16.28 -0.25 -9.36
N TYR A 233 15.91 -0.26 -8.10
CA TYR A 233 16.19 0.82 -7.16
C TYR A 233 16.89 0.26 -5.94
N GLU A 234 17.91 0.96 -5.44
CA GLU A 234 18.61 0.62 -4.22
C GLU A 234 18.10 1.47 -3.05
N LEU A 235 17.83 0.83 -1.93
CA LEU A 235 17.34 1.49 -0.70
C LEU A 235 18.24 2.64 -0.28
N ILE A 236 17.69 3.85 -0.15
CA ILE A 236 18.43 5.05 0.23
C ILE A 236 17.97 5.64 1.56
N ALA A 237 16.66 5.62 1.87
CA ALA A 237 16.14 6.16 3.12
C ALA A 237 14.89 5.39 3.60
N VAL A 238 14.72 5.32 4.92
CA VAL A 238 13.55 4.74 5.59
C VAL A 238 13.16 5.66 6.74
N PHE A 239 11.89 6.09 6.81
CA PHE A 239 11.48 7.02 7.85
C PHE A 239 9.98 6.95 8.17
N TYR A 240 9.63 7.47 9.34
CA TYR A 240 8.26 7.77 9.72
C TYR A 240 7.90 9.21 9.35
N SER A 241 6.67 9.41 8.86
CA SER A 241 6.08 10.70 8.55
C SER A 241 4.58 10.70 8.87
N GLN A 242 3.88 11.72 8.46
CA GLN A 242 2.42 11.81 8.52
C GLN A 242 1.89 12.68 7.38
N VAL A 243 0.59 12.63 7.14
CA VAL A 243 -0.08 13.59 6.26
C VAL A 243 -0.36 14.86 7.05
N TYR A 244 0.21 15.98 6.60
CA TYR A 244 0.08 17.28 7.24
C TYR A 244 -1.02 18.12 6.59
N TYR A 245 -1.61 19.05 7.34
CA TYR A 245 -2.51 20.05 6.73
C TYR A 245 -1.76 20.88 5.69
N GLN A 246 -2.47 21.35 4.68
CA GLN A 246 -1.86 22.17 3.62
C GLN A 246 -1.23 23.45 4.14
N SER A 247 -1.78 24.01 5.23
CA SER A 247 -1.30 25.25 5.88
C SER A 247 -0.05 25.07 6.76
N GLU A 248 0.38 23.83 7.03
CA GLU A 248 1.57 23.58 7.84
C GLU A 248 2.82 23.73 6.99
N ASP A 249 3.74 24.57 7.47
CA ASP A 249 5.04 24.80 6.85
C ASP A 249 6.05 23.77 7.36
N VAL A 250 5.91 22.54 6.84
CA VAL A 250 6.74 21.38 7.19
C VAL A 250 7.06 20.59 5.92
N PHE A 251 8.14 19.82 5.98
CA PHE A 251 8.51 18.94 4.89
C PHE A 251 7.40 17.88 4.61
N LYS A 252 6.99 17.77 3.34
CA LYS A 252 5.95 16.84 2.85
C LYS A 252 6.53 15.98 1.75
N TYR A 253 7.11 14.81 2.10
CA TYR A 253 7.74 13.90 1.13
C TYR A 253 6.82 13.57 -0.06
N TYR A 254 5.51 13.54 0.18
CA TYR A 254 4.47 13.21 -0.79
C TYR A 254 4.11 14.38 -1.73
N LYS A 255 4.90 15.44 -1.77
CA LYS A 255 4.76 16.57 -2.69
C LYS A 255 5.95 16.71 -3.64
N PHE A 256 6.91 15.81 -3.54
CA PHE A 256 8.07 15.79 -4.41
C PHE A 256 7.91 14.72 -5.50
N PHE A 257 7.54 15.14 -6.68
CA PHE A 257 7.40 14.28 -7.88
C PHE A 257 8.49 14.59 -8.90
N GLN A 258 8.91 15.87 -9.00
CA GLN A 258 9.85 16.35 -10.00
C GLN A 258 10.84 17.31 -9.37
N ALA A 259 12.10 17.20 -9.75
CA ALA A 259 13.13 18.20 -9.47
C ALA A 259 13.57 18.84 -10.79
N ASP A 260 13.20 20.08 -11.00
CA ASP A 260 13.64 20.86 -12.16
C ASP A 260 14.95 21.60 -11.88
N THR A 261 15.34 21.74 -10.61
CA THR A 261 16.54 22.45 -10.15
C THR A 261 17.29 21.67 -9.09
N GLN A 262 18.60 21.95 -9.01
CA GLN A 262 19.45 21.44 -7.92
C GLN A 262 18.90 21.78 -6.52
N GLU A 263 18.34 23.00 -6.34
CA GLU A 263 17.83 23.46 -5.05
C GLU A 263 16.60 22.63 -4.60
N GLU A 264 15.67 22.33 -5.52
CA GLU A 264 14.51 21.48 -5.23
C GLU A 264 14.93 20.05 -4.87
N PHE A 265 15.91 19.50 -5.60
CA PHE A 265 16.49 18.20 -5.27
C PHE A 265 17.17 18.21 -3.90
N ASP A 266 18.05 19.19 -3.63
CA ASP A 266 18.82 19.28 -2.39
C ASP A 266 17.89 19.42 -1.17
N ASP A 267 16.82 20.22 -1.30
CA ASP A 267 15.82 20.38 -0.24
C ASP A 267 15.16 19.05 0.09
N TRP A 268 14.64 18.36 -0.90
CA TRP A 268 14.02 17.06 -0.70
C TRP A 268 15.00 16.01 -0.17
N TYR A 269 16.17 15.90 -0.81
CA TYR A 269 17.17 14.89 -0.48
C TYR A 269 17.71 15.05 0.94
N ASN A 270 18.04 16.27 1.35
CA ASN A 270 18.52 16.54 2.70
C ASN A 270 17.45 16.19 3.76
N ASN A 271 16.19 16.50 3.50
CA ASN A 271 15.09 16.18 4.41
C ASN A 271 14.90 14.66 4.56
N ILE A 272 14.89 13.87 3.48
CA ILE A 272 14.73 12.41 3.60
C ILE A 272 15.92 11.76 4.30
N MET A 273 17.14 12.27 4.08
CA MET A 273 18.34 11.76 4.74
C MET A 273 18.37 12.12 6.24
N GLU A 274 17.89 13.32 6.64
CA GLU A 274 17.76 13.70 8.05
C GLU A 274 16.70 12.86 8.78
N LEU A 275 15.59 12.54 8.10
CA LEU A 275 14.52 11.73 8.65
C LEU A 275 14.85 10.23 8.70
N SER A 276 15.80 9.76 7.90
CA SER A 276 16.10 8.33 7.77
C SER A 276 16.50 7.69 9.10
N LEU A 277 15.90 6.55 9.41
CA LEU A 277 16.14 5.79 10.64
C LEU A 277 17.57 5.27 10.74
N TYR A 278 18.22 5.02 9.61
CA TYR A 278 19.60 4.56 9.51
C TYR A 278 20.25 5.00 8.20
N ASP A 279 21.57 4.94 8.14
CA ASP A 279 22.36 5.25 6.94
C ASP A 279 22.58 3.97 6.11
N THR A 280 22.00 3.91 4.92
CA THR A 280 22.15 2.77 4.00
C THR A 280 23.51 2.76 3.29
N GLY A 281 24.26 3.85 3.35
CA GLY A 281 25.50 4.03 2.56
C GLY A 281 25.27 4.54 1.13
N VAL A 282 24.03 4.47 0.61
CA VAL A 282 23.66 4.97 -0.73
C VAL A 282 23.60 6.49 -0.71
N ARG A 283 24.04 7.10 -1.79
CA ARG A 283 24.03 8.57 -1.99
C ARG A 283 23.43 8.92 -3.34
N ALA A 284 22.87 10.10 -3.45
CA ALA A 284 22.22 10.57 -4.66
C ALA A 284 22.71 11.96 -5.05
N GLU A 285 22.55 12.29 -6.34
CA GLU A 285 22.83 13.59 -6.92
C GLU A 285 21.66 14.06 -7.80
N PHE A 286 21.63 15.35 -8.12
CA PHE A 286 20.61 15.89 -9.00
C PHE A 286 20.63 15.22 -10.37
N GLY A 287 19.47 14.78 -10.83
CA GLY A 287 19.29 14.00 -12.04
C GLY A 287 19.08 12.49 -11.79
N ASP A 288 19.32 12.00 -10.55
CA ASP A 288 18.94 10.65 -10.17
C ASP A 288 17.40 10.52 -10.07
N GLU A 289 16.88 9.33 -10.32
CA GLU A 289 15.46 8.97 -10.22
C GLU A 289 15.20 8.13 -8.96
N PHE A 290 13.97 8.22 -8.45
CA PHE A 290 13.60 7.61 -7.17
C PHE A 290 12.25 6.89 -7.24
N ILE A 291 12.08 5.95 -6.32
CA ILE A 291 10.80 5.35 -5.98
C ILE A 291 10.54 5.53 -4.49
N THR A 292 9.33 5.94 -4.12
CA THR A 292 8.89 6.10 -2.74
C THR A 292 7.71 5.18 -2.48
N LEU A 293 7.89 4.20 -1.59
CA LEU A 293 6.82 3.32 -1.12
C LEU A 293 6.24 3.90 0.16
N SER A 294 4.92 4.08 0.22
CA SER A 294 4.24 4.74 1.33
C SER A 294 3.04 3.94 1.82
N CYS A 295 2.98 3.68 3.11
CA CYS A 295 1.83 3.03 3.73
C CYS A 295 1.41 3.71 5.03
N CYS A 296 0.22 3.38 5.53
CA CYS A 296 -0.25 3.88 6.81
C CYS A 296 0.60 3.32 7.97
N ALA A 297 0.98 4.18 8.90
CA ALA A 297 1.62 3.81 10.15
C ALA A 297 0.85 4.39 11.34
N TYR A 298 0.73 3.61 12.42
CA TYR A 298 -0.16 3.94 13.52
C TYR A 298 0.56 4.58 14.72
N HIS A 299 1.76 5.15 14.49
CA HIS A 299 2.55 5.84 15.50
C HIS A 299 1.98 7.22 15.88
N VAL A 300 1.29 7.87 14.93
CA VAL A 300 0.54 9.13 15.09
C VAL A 300 -0.73 9.10 14.23
N GLU A 301 -1.64 10.08 14.42
CA GLU A 301 -2.78 10.28 13.53
C GLU A 301 -2.28 10.59 12.11
N ASP A 302 -2.92 9.99 11.10
CA ASP A 302 -2.50 10.08 9.69
C ASP A 302 -1.01 9.74 9.43
N GLY A 303 -0.42 8.92 10.31
CA GLY A 303 0.97 8.47 10.21
C GLY A 303 1.26 7.69 8.94
N ARG A 304 2.50 7.81 8.45
CA ARG A 304 3.02 7.08 7.29
C ARG A 304 4.36 6.44 7.63
N PHE A 305 4.58 5.26 7.06
CA PHE A 305 5.89 4.63 6.97
C PHE A 305 6.35 4.70 5.52
N VAL A 306 7.59 5.12 5.32
CA VAL A 306 8.11 5.48 4.01
C VAL A 306 9.43 4.79 3.77
N VAL A 307 9.55 4.15 2.60
CA VAL A 307 10.78 3.52 2.10
C VAL A 307 11.11 4.15 0.76
N VAL A 308 12.33 4.66 0.61
CA VAL A 308 12.77 5.33 -0.62
C VAL A 308 13.91 4.54 -1.24
N GLY A 309 13.80 4.27 -2.54
CA GLY A 309 14.85 3.69 -3.37
C GLY A 309 15.36 4.70 -4.39
N LYS A 310 16.69 4.67 -4.65
CA LYS A 310 17.36 5.39 -5.73
C LYS A 310 17.53 4.46 -6.91
N ARG A 311 17.19 4.88 -8.13
CA ARG A 311 17.35 4.08 -9.33
C ARG A 311 18.82 3.75 -9.62
N ILE A 312 19.09 2.49 -9.94
CA ILE A 312 20.41 1.96 -10.31
C ILE A 312 20.42 1.32 -11.69
N HIS A 313 19.23 0.91 -12.18
CA HIS A 313 19.06 0.34 -13.52
C HIS A 313 17.69 0.68 -14.10
#